data_a60180dcc9049c658df7bbe6df7f0e6b
#
_entry.id   a60180dcc9049c658df7bbe6df7f0e6b
#
_cell.length_a   1.000
_cell.length_b   1.000
_cell.length_c   1.000
_cell.angle_alpha   90.00
_cell.angle_beta   90.00
_cell.angle_gamma   90.00
#
_symmetry.space_group_name_H-M   'P 1'
#
loop_
_entity.id
_entity.type
_entity.pdbx_description
1 polymer ?
#
loop_
_entity_poly.entity_id
_entity_poly.type
_entity_poly.pdbx_seq_one_letter_code
_entity_poly.pdbx_strand_id
1 'polypeptide(L)'
;MNRATFARLSSVLVVTVTLGTAHAIDIVAIGNPAAAPLTKEQLANVYLGHNQALTPLDQLESAPIRADYYKRLTGRDSAQIKAMWARLTFTGKGQSPRELPDSNAVKKAVAADPKAIGYIEKSAVDDSVKVLANID
;
A
#
# COMPACT_ATOMS: atom_id res chain seq x y z
N MET A 1 25.68 64.91 33.73
CA MET A 1 25.06 63.69 34.20
C MET A 1 24.40 63.03 33.02
N ASN A 2 25.08 62.06 32.46
CA ASN A 2 24.56 61.32 31.28
C ASN A 2 23.86 60.06 31.78
N ARG A 3 22.54 59.98 31.57
CA ARG A 3 21.78 58.79 31.76
C ARG A 3 21.76 58.03 30.42
N ALA A 4 22.60 57.01 30.33
CA ALA A 4 22.55 56.09 29.19
C ALA A 4 21.37 55.13 29.37
N THR A 5 20.38 55.26 28.51
CA THR A 5 19.25 54.35 28.43
C THR A 5 19.68 53.13 27.59
N PHE A 6 19.92 52.01 28.27
CA PHE A 6 20.17 50.76 27.59
C PHE A 6 18.83 50.19 27.11
N ALA A 7 18.57 50.28 25.80
CA ALA A 7 17.48 49.57 25.17
C ALA A 7 17.90 48.10 25.02
N ARG A 8 17.24 47.22 25.78
CA ARG A 8 17.37 45.77 25.59
C ARG A 8 16.54 45.38 24.37
N LEU A 9 17.20 45.07 23.28
CA LEU A 9 16.62 44.40 22.13
C LEU A 9 16.46 42.91 22.48
N SER A 10 15.23 42.51 22.81
CA SER A 10 14.89 41.11 22.92
C SER A 10 14.67 40.57 21.52
N SER A 11 15.65 39.85 20.99
CA SER A 11 15.52 39.11 19.75
C SER A 11 14.59 37.90 20.01
N VAL A 12 13.36 38.00 19.58
CA VAL A 12 12.44 36.84 19.54
C VAL A 12 12.87 35.97 18.37
N LEU A 13 13.49 34.84 18.69
CA LEU A 13 13.81 33.80 17.70
C LEU A 13 12.51 33.07 17.35
N VAL A 14 11.90 33.45 16.25
CA VAL A 14 10.75 32.70 15.69
C VAL A 14 11.29 31.43 15.04
N VAL A 15 11.21 30.33 15.76
CA VAL A 15 11.48 29.00 15.19
C VAL A 15 10.27 28.61 14.37
N THR A 16 10.33 28.80 13.07
CA THR A 16 9.33 28.25 12.14
C THR A 16 9.58 26.75 12.00
N VAL A 17 8.81 25.97 12.75
CA VAL A 17 8.74 24.53 12.56
C VAL A 17 7.97 24.29 11.26
N THR A 18 8.67 24.02 10.19
CA THR A 18 8.05 23.50 8.96
C THR A 18 7.66 22.05 9.22
N LEU A 19 6.38 21.84 9.55
CA LEU A 19 5.79 20.50 9.53
C LEU A 19 5.80 20.03 8.08
N GLY A 20 6.79 19.19 7.74
CA GLY A 20 6.80 18.50 6.47
C GLY A 20 5.53 17.64 6.38
N THR A 21 4.67 17.93 5.40
CA THR A 21 3.55 17.07 5.08
C THR A 21 4.11 15.75 4.57
N ALA A 22 4.01 14.69 5.41
CA ALA A 22 4.29 13.34 4.95
C ALA A 22 3.23 12.99 3.90
N HIS A 23 3.63 12.94 2.62
CA HIS A 23 2.76 12.46 1.56
C HIS A 23 2.55 10.96 1.74
N ALA A 24 1.29 10.53 1.87
CA ALA A 24 0.96 9.12 1.82
C ALA A 24 1.43 8.55 0.47
N ILE A 25 2.00 7.34 0.49
CA ILE A 25 2.43 6.65 -0.72
C ILE A 25 1.19 6.37 -1.57
N ASP A 26 1.25 6.72 -2.87
CA ASP A 26 0.23 6.32 -3.84
C ASP A 26 0.39 4.84 -4.16
N ILE A 27 -0.66 4.07 -3.91
CA ILE A 27 -0.70 2.63 -4.14
C ILE A 27 -1.63 2.34 -5.31
N VAL A 28 -1.20 1.45 -6.18
CA VAL A 28 -2.02 0.94 -7.28
C VAL A 28 -2.05 -0.58 -7.25
N ALA A 29 -3.20 -1.14 -7.61
CA ALA A 29 -3.29 -2.55 -7.92
C ALA A 29 -2.90 -2.75 -9.37
N ILE A 30 -2.11 -3.78 -9.63
CA ILE A 30 -1.57 -4.10 -10.95
C ILE A 30 -1.97 -5.50 -11.39
N GLY A 31 -2.06 -5.66 -12.69
CA GLY A 31 -2.27 -6.94 -13.36
C GLY A 31 -1.39 -7.07 -14.59
N ASN A 32 -1.45 -8.25 -15.20
CA ASN A 32 -0.84 -8.50 -16.49
C ASN A 32 -1.41 -7.53 -17.55
N PRO A 33 -0.64 -7.12 -18.57
CA PRO A 33 -1.17 -6.26 -19.65
C PRO A 33 -2.44 -6.77 -20.31
N ALA A 34 -2.66 -8.08 -20.29
CA ALA A 34 -3.88 -8.72 -20.82
C ALA A 34 -5.06 -8.74 -19.85
N ALA A 35 -4.86 -8.32 -18.58
CA ALA A 35 -5.90 -8.36 -17.57
C ALA A 35 -6.98 -7.30 -17.80
N ALA A 36 -8.24 -7.66 -17.48
CA ALA A 36 -9.34 -6.70 -17.47
C ALA A 36 -9.24 -5.79 -16.23
N PRO A 37 -9.64 -4.50 -16.34
CA PRO A 37 -9.74 -3.62 -15.19
C PRO A 37 -10.66 -4.20 -14.11
N LEU A 38 -10.33 -3.94 -12.84
CA LEU A 38 -11.14 -4.35 -11.70
C LEU A 38 -11.58 -3.12 -10.90
N THR A 39 -12.77 -3.19 -10.36
CA THR A 39 -13.22 -2.22 -9.37
C THR A 39 -12.52 -2.47 -8.04
N LYS A 40 -12.50 -1.46 -7.17
CA LYS A 40 -11.97 -1.60 -5.81
C LYS A 40 -12.68 -2.71 -5.03
N GLU A 41 -14.00 -2.82 -5.19
CA GLU A 41 -14.79 -3.90 -4.57
C GLU A 41 -14.39 -5.28 -5.08
N GLN A 42 -14.22 -5.44 -6.39
CA GLN A 42 -13.77 -6.70 -6.96
C GLN A 42 -12.38 -7.10 -6.46
N LEU A 43 -11.46 -6.15 -6.36
CA LEU A 43 -10.14 -6.37 -5.76
C LEU A 43 -10.24 -6.79 -4.29
N ALA A 44 -11.08 -6.10 -3.51
CA ALA A 44 -11.31 -6.48 -2.11
C ALA A 44 -11.78 -7.91 -1.99
N ASN A 45 -12.71 -8.34 -2.83
CA ASN A 45 -13.20 -9.71 -2.86
C ASN A 45 -12.09 -10.73 -3.15
N VAL A 46 -11.16 -10.43 -4.04
CA VAL A 46 -10.00 -11.30 -4.31
C VAL A 46 -9.12 -11.42 -3.07
N TYR A 47 -8.74 -10.30 -2.44
CA TYR A 47 -7.86 -10.28 -1.28
C TYR A 47 -8.53 -10.77 0.02
N LEU A 48 -9.85 -10.83 0.05
CA LEU A 48 -10.62 -11.41 1.16
C LEU A 48 -10.98 -12.90 0.94
N GLY A 49 -10.52 -13.49 -0.15
CA GLY A 49 -10.74 -14.89 -0.44
C GLY A 49 -12.13 -15.24 -0.99
N HIS A 50 -12.92 -14.24 -1.38
CA HIS A 50 -14.27 -14.45 -1.93
C HIS A 50 -14.26 -14.75 -3.43
N ASN A 51 -13.18 -14.45 -4.12
CA ASN A 51 -12.99 -14.77 -5.55
C ASN A 51 -11.63 -15.41 -5.75
N GLN A 52 -11.60 -16.67 -6.14
CA GLN A 52 -10.38 -17.44 -6.34
C GLN A 52 -10.03 -17.65 -7.83
N ALA A 53 -10.69 -16.94 -8.72
CA ALA A 53 -10.39 -16.98 -10.15
C ALA A 53 -9.07 -16.26 -10.49
N LEU A 54 -8.65 -15.32 -9.66
CA LEU A 54 -7.39 -14.59 -9.76
C LEU A 54 -6.45 -15.01 -8.64
N THR A 55 -5.14 -14.83 -8.88
CA THR A 55 -4.08 -15.17 -7.94
C THR A 55 -3.55 -13.90 -7.30
N PRO A 56 -3.98 -13.56 -6.08
CA PRO A 56 -3.47 -12.38 -5.40
C PRO A 56 -2.05 -12.62 -4.92
N LEU A 57 -1.19 -11.63 -5.12
CA LEU A 57 0.17 -11.58 -4.58
C LEU A 57 0.25 -10.54 -3.49
N ASP A 58 1.03 -10.82 -2.49
CA ASP A 58 1.23 -9.94 -1.33
C ASP A 58 2.69 -9.52 -1.21
N GLN A 59 2.95 -8.54 -0.38
CA GLN A 59 4.29 -8.19 0.06
C GLN A 59 4.51 -8.68 1.48
N LEU A 60 5.75 -8.66 1.96
CA LEU A 60 6.07 -9.10 3.31
C LEU A 60 5.25 -8.34 4.36
N GLU A 61 4.89 -9.02 5.43
CA GLU A 61 4.14 -8.40 6.54
C GLU A 61 4.85 -7.17 7.12
N SER A 62 6.18 -7.16 7.09
CA SER A 62 7.01 -6.03 7.52
C SER A 62 7.02 -4.85 6.54
N ALA A 63 6.55 -5.01 5.32
CA ALA A 63 6.52 -3.93 4.33
C ALA A 63 5.41 -2.91 4.67
N PRO A 64 5.74 -1.62 4.85
CA PRO A 64 4.75 -0.59 5.20
C PRO A 64 3.58 -0.49 4.21
N ILE A 65 3.84 -0.70 2.93
CA ILE A 65 2.81 -0.65 1.88
C ILE A 65 1.70 -1.68 2.11
N ARG A 66 2.01 -2.84 2.69
CA ARG A 66 1.02 -3.91 2.91
C ARG A 66 -0.08 -3.48 3.87
N ALA A 67 0.26 -2.92 5.01
CA ALA A 67 -0.73 -2.44 5.98
C ALA A 67 -1.62 -1.35 5.37
N ASP A 68 -1.02 -0.40 4.66
CA ASP A 68 -1.73 0.69 3.98
C ASP A 68 -2.67 0.17 2.89
N TYR A 69 -2.21 -0.78 2.10
CA TYR A 69 -3.00 -1.40 1.04
C TYR A 69 -4.27 -2.05 1.58
N TYR A 70 -4.13 -2.94 2.57
CA TYR A 70 -5.29 -3.62 3.15
C TYR A 70 -6.23 -2.65 3.85
N LYS A 71 -5.70 -1.66 4.56
CA LYS A 71 -6.53 -0.66 5.23
C LYS A 71 -7.36 0.15 4.25
N ARG A 72 -6.74 0.62 3.17
CA ARG A 72 -7.42 1.40 2.13
C ARG A 72 -8.41 0.56 1.33
N LEU A 73 -8.04 -0.68 1.01
CA LEU A 73 -8.86 -1.58 0.19
C LEU A 73 -10.03 -2.17 0.96
N THR A 74 -9.81 -2.62 2.19
CA THR A 74 -10.76 -3.44 2.94
C THR A 74 -11.26 -2.79 4.23
N GLY A 75 -10.62 -1.72 4.68
CA GLY A 75 -10.88 -1.11 6.00
C GLY A 75 -10.34 -1.91 7.18
N ARG A 76 -9.65 -3.04 6.93
CA ARG A 76 -9.13 -3.95 7.96
C ARG A 76 -7.64 -3.72 8.18
N ASP A 77 -7.18 -3.90 9.42
CA ASP A 77 -5.76 -3.87 9.75
C ASP A 77 -5.07 -5.22 9.48
N SER A 78 -3.74 -5.24 9.59
CA SER A 78 -2.94 -6.43 9.33
C SER A 78 -3.29 -7.62 10.23
N ALA A 79 -3.62 -7.37 11.49
CA ALA A 79 -4.00 -8.43 12.43
C ALA A 79 -5.33 -9.08 12.05
N GLN A 80 -6.30 -8.29 11.62
CA GLN A 80 -7.60 -8.77 11.15
C GLN A 80 -7.47 -9.61 9.86
N ILE A 81 -6.64 -9.15 8.91
CA ILE A 81 -6.36 -9.88 7.67
C ILE A 81 -5.65 -11.22 7.97
N LYS A 82 -4.65 -11.20 8.84
CA LYS A 82 -3.93 -12.40 9.26
C LYS A 82 -4.87 -13.43 9.92
N ALA A 83 -5.73 -12.99 10.82
CA ALA A 83 -6.71 -13.84 11.48
C ALA A 83 -7.72 -14.44 10.50
N MET A 84 -8.18 -13.66 9.54
CA MET A 84 -9.09 -14.11 8.49
C MET A 84 -8.46 -15.22 7.63
N TRP A 85 -7.23 -15.01 7.14
CA TRP A 85 -6.55 -16.02 6.33
C TRP A 85 -6.19 -17.26 7.12
N ALA A 86 -5.82 -17.13 8.39
CA ALA A 86 -5.59 -18.27 9.26
C ALA A 86 -6.85 -19.16 9.37
N ARG A 87 -8.01 -18.54 9.51
CA ARG A 87 -9.30 -19.25 9.55
C ARG A 87 -9.61 -19.94 8.23
N LEU A 88 -9.45 -19.24 7.09
CA LEU A 88 -9.71 -19.81 5.77
C LEU A 88 -8.78 -20.98 5.46
N THR A 89 -7.52 -20.86 5.80
CA THR A 89 -6.51 -21.91 5.63
C THR A 89 -6.83 -23.11 6.52
N PHE A 90 -7.18 -22.89 7.78
CA PHE A 90 -7.50 -23.94 8.74
C PHE A 90 -8.75 -24.73 8.32
N THR A 91 -9.75 -24.06 7.77
CA THR A 91 -11.00 -24.71 7.28
C THR A 91 -10.88 -25.29 5.88
N GLY A 92 -9.72 -25.15 5.23
CA GLY A 92 -9.50 -25.64 3.86
C GLY A 92 -10.21 -24.85 2.77
N LYS A 93 -10.69 -23.63 3.09
CA LYS A 93 -11.46 -22.80 2.14
C LYS A 93 -10.61 -21.87 1.30
N GLY A 94 -9.33 -21.78 1.56
CA GLY A 94 -8.40 -20.93 0.81
C GLY A 94 -6.99 -20.97 1.36
N GLN A 95 -6.07 -20.35 0.63
CA GLN A 95 -4.68 -20.16 1.03
C GLN A 95 -4.35 -18.68 1.03
N SER A 96 -3.54 -18.24 1.99
CA SER A 96 -3.04 -16.88 2.02
C SER A 96 -2.34 -16.52 0.72
N PRO A 97 -2.44 -15.27 0.25
CA PRO A 97 -1.67 -14.82 -0.90
C PRO A 97 -0.18 -15.06 -0.70
N ARG A 98 0.50 -15.42 -1.79
CA ARG A 98 1.97 -15.60 -1.77
C ARG A 98 2.64 -14.26 -1.49
N GLU A 99 3.54 -14.27 -0.53
CA GLU A 99 4.34 -13.10 -0.16
C GLU A 99 5.59 -12.97 -1.01
N LEU A 100 5.85 -11.77 -1.49
CA LEU A 100 7.04 -11.42 -2.25
C LEU A 100 7.82 -10.30 -1.52
N PRO A 101 9.15 -10.21 -1.72
CA PRO A 101 9.99 -9.33 -0.90
C PRO A 101 9.76 -7.82 -1.13
N ASP A 102 9.35 -7.41 -2.32
CA ASP A 102 9.21 -6.00 -2.68
C ASP A 102 8.33 -5.78 -3.90
N SER A 103 8.06 -4.50 -4.23
CA SER A 103 7.27 -4.11 -5.39
C SER A 103 7.86 -4.59 -6.72
N ASN A 104 9.16 -4.68 -6.82
CA ASN A 104 9.83 -5.15 -8.02
C ASN A 104 9.57 -6.64 -8.28
N ALA A 105 9.62 -7.45 -7.23
CA ALA A 105 9.30 -8.88 -7.30
C ALA A 105 7.82 -9.11 -7.65
N VAL A 106 6.91 -8.33 -7.06
CA VAL A 106 5.47 -8.35 -7.40
C VAL A 106 5.26 -8.01 -8.87
N LYS A 107 5.88 -6.95 -9.36
CA LYS A 107 5.77 -6.53 -10.76
C LYS A 107 6.23 -7.62 -11.73
N LYS A 108 7.35 -8.27 -11.47
CA LYS A 108 7.86 -9.38 -12.29
C LYS A 108 6.91 -10.58 -12.30
N ALA A 109 6.38 -10.95 -11.14
CA ALA A 109 5.46 -12.08 -11.04
C ALA A 109 4.13 -11.82 -11.74
N VAL A 110 3.60 -10.60 -11.64
CA VAL A 110 2.37 -10.19 -12.33
C VAL A 110 2.56 -10.14 -13.84
N ALA A 111 3.70 -9.65 -14.31
CA ALA A 111 4.00 -9.63 -15.75
C ALA A 111 4.10 -11.04 -16.35
N ALA A 112 4.51 -12.04 -15.57
CA ALA A 112 4.70 -13.41 -16.00
C ALA A 112 3.44 -14.28 -15.94
N ASP A 113 2.39 -13.86 -15.24
CA ASP A 113 1.17 -14.65 -15.02
C ASP A 113 -0.09 -13.82 -15.30
N PRO A 114 -0.87 -14.17 -16.35
CA PRO A 114 -2.10 -13.43 -16.70
C PRO A 114 -3.17 -13.42 -15.60
N LYS A 115 -3.13 -14.35 -14.66
CA LYS A 115 -4.08 -14.43 -13.53
C LYS A 115 -3.59 -13.76 -12.26
N ALA A 116 -2.31 -13.38 -12.20
CA ALA A 116 -1.74 -12.76 -11.03
C ALA A 116 -2.15 -11.29 -10.94
N ILE A 117 -2.48 -10.88 -9.74
CA ILE A 117 -2.68 -9.48 -9.38
C ILE A 117 -1.82 -9.15 -8.16
N GLY A 118 -1.42 -7.91 -8.06
CA GLY A 118 -0.61 -7.45 -6.94
C GLY A 118 -0.83 -5.95 -6.72
N TYR A 119 -0.06 -5.40 -5.81
CA TYR A 119 -0.07 -3.97 -5.54
C TYR A 119 1.36 -3.46 -5.37
N ILE A 120 1.60 -2.29 -5.88
CA ILE A 120 2.90 -1.61 -5.81
C ILE A 120 2.70 -0.11 -5.62
N GLU A 121 3.77 0.60 -5.32
CA GLU A 121 3.76 2.06 -5.38
C GLU A 121 3.53 2.51 -6.81
N LYS A 122 2.73 3.55 -7.00
CA LYS A 122 2.45 4.10 -8.32
C LYS A 122 3.72 4.51 -9.07
N SER A 123 4.73 5.01 -8.38
CA SER A 123 6.03 5.39 -8.95
C SER A 123 6.82 4.22 -9.54
N ALA A 124 6.50 2.99 -9.17
CA ALA A 124 7.16 1.77 -9.67
C ALA A 124 6.48 1.17 -10.91
N VAL A 125 5.35 1.72 -11.36
CA VAL A 125 4.63 1.24 -12.55
C VAL A 125 5.44 1.51 -13.81
N ASP A 126 5.50 0.51 -14.68
CA ASP A 126 6.05 0.59 -16.03
C ASP A 126 5.19 -0.20 -17.03
N ASP A 127 5.65 -0.30 -18.28
CA ASP A 127 4.89 -0.95 -19.35
C ASP A 127 4.76 -2.48 -19.21
N SER A 128 5.48 -3.09 -18.27
CA SER A 128 5.40 -4.53 -18.02
C SER A 128 4.11 -4.98 -17.33
N VAL A 129 3.40 -4.05 -16.71
CA VAL A 129 2.16 -4.30 -15.98
C VAL A 129 1.11 -3.24 -16.29
N LYS A 130 -0.15 -3.57 -16.00
CA LYS A 130 -1.29 -2.67 -16.16
C LYS A 130 -1.84 -2.26 -14.80
N VAL A 131 -2.13 -0.97 -14.63
CA VAL A 131 -2.86 -0.49 -13.45
C VAL A 131 -4.31 -0.93 -13.57
N LEU A 132 -4.79 -1.69 -12.59
CA LEU A 132 -6.17 -2.16 -12.52
C LEU A 132 -7.07 -1.19 -11.75
N ALA A 133 -6.55 -0.60 -10.70
CA ALA A 133 -7.23 0.40 -9.88
C ALA A 133 -6.24 1.23 -9.06
N ASN A 134 -6.61 2.47 -8.78
CA ASN A 134 -5.93 3.27 -7.77
C ASN A 134 -6.50 2.94 -6.38
N ILE A 135 -5.62 2.80 -5.40
CA ILE A 135 -6.01 2.45 -4.03
C ILE A 135 -5.84 3.70 -3.15
N ASP A 136 -6.92 4.41 -3.00
CA ASP A 136 -6.99 5.65 -2.20
C ASP A 136 -7.39 5.38 -0.76
#